data_3ca9b52b00fb629527048f608c7c8e4a
#
_entry.id   3ca9b52b00fb629527048f608c7c8e4a
#
_cell.length_a   1.000
_cell.length_b   1.000
_cell.length_c   1.000
_cell.angle_alpha   90.00
_cell.angle_beta   90.00
_cell.angle_gamma   90.00
#
_symmetry.space_group_name_H-M   'P 1'
#
loop_
_entity.id
_entity.type
_entity.pdbx_description
1 polymer ?
#
loop_
_entity_poly.entity_id
_entity_poly.type
_entity_poly.pdbx_seq_one_letter_code
_entity_poly.pdbx_strand_id
1 'polypeptide(L)'
;ADIVIQANGQEPLASYQAYLEATGGKLADFTVNTVNVPNTELSAILVTKDSGKIYFFSMSTDFVKASLGAEGVKKHVSMLIGNGYYPGHAEITFDIIRNNRKVREYFVGRYCK
;
A
#
# COMPACT_ATOMS: atom_id res chain seq x y z
N ALA A 1 -2.02 -12.89 -4.40
CA ALA A 1 -1.94 -12.63 -2.96
C ALA A 1 -2.54 -13.80 -2.17
N ASP A 2 -1.98 -14.12 -1.02
CA ASP A 2 -2.49 -15.19 -0.16
C ASP A 2 -3.70 -14.74 0.65
N ILE A 3 -3.70 -13.46 1.03
CA ILE A 3 -4.79 -12.83 1.78
C ILE A 3 -5.17 -11.53 1.07
N VAL A 4 -6.46 -11.30 0.89
CA VAL A 4 -6.99 -10.06 0.33
C VAL A 4 -8.00 -9.47 1.30
N ILE A 5 -7.82 -8.19 1.63
CA ILE A 5 -8.69 -7.46 2.55
C ILE A 5 -9.21 -6.22 1.83
N GLN A 6 -10.48 -5.93 1.98
CA GLN A 6 -11.05 -4.66 1.55
C GLN A 6 -11.10 -3.72 2.76
N ALA A 7 -10.38 -2.61 2.68
CA ALA A 7 -10.33 -1.61 3.75
C ALA A 7 -10.15 -0.20 3.19
N ASN A 8 -10.59 0.79 3.94
CA ASN A 8 -10.35 2.19 3.60
C ASN A 8 -9.01 2.63 4.22
N GLY A 9 -8.00 2.83 3.39
CA GLY A 9 -6.66 3.25 3.84
C GLY A 9 -6.61 4.60 4.55
N GLN A 10 -7.66 5.41 4.45
CA GLN A 10 -7.77 6.68 5.16
C GLN A 10 -8.32 6.53 6.60
N GLU A 11 -8.68 5.31 6.97
CA GLU A 11 -9.16 4.96 8.31
C GLU A 11 -8.14 4.04 8.99
N PRO A 12 -7.10 4.59 9.64
CA PRO A 12 -5.96 3.81 10.09
C PRO A 12 -6.31 2.70 11.07
N LEU A 13 -7.16 2.98 12.05
CA LEU A 13 -7.51 1.98 13.08
C LEU A 13 -8.36 0.85 12.50
N ALA A 14 -9.31 1.18 11.62
CA ALA A 14 -10.14 0.16 10.97
C ALA A 14 -9.30 -0.72 10.05
N SER A 15 -8.39 -0.14 9.28
CA SER A 15 -7.44 -0.87 8.44
C SER A 15 -6.52 -1.77 9.24
N TYR A 16 -6.01 -1.27 10.37
CA TYR A 16 -5.15 -2.02 11.28
C TYR A 16 -5.89 -3.23 11.87
N GLN A 17 -7.11 -3.05 12.36
CA GLN A 17 -7.92 -4.13 12.90
C GLN A 17 -8.23 -5.20 11.85
N ALA A 18 -8.66 -4.79 10.66
CA ALA A 18 -8.92 -5.72 9.57
C ALA A 18 -7.68 -6.53 9.19
N TYR A 19 -6.51 -5.89 9.18
CA TYR A 19 -5.24 -6.55 8.93
C TYR A 19 -4.89 -7.57 10.01
N LEU A 20 -5.02 -7.20 11.28
CA LEU A 20 -4.72 -8.12 12.40
C LEU A 20 -5.64 -9.35 12.39
N GLU A 21 -6.92 -9.16 12.13
CA GLU A 21 -7.87 -10.27 12.03
C GLU A 21 -7.49 -11.23 10.89
N ALA A 22 -7.10 -10.68 9.75
CA ALA A 22 -6.75 -11.48 8.58
C ALA A 22 -5.41 -12.23 8.73
N THR A 23 -4.48 -11.68 9.51
CA THR A 23 -3.12 -12.25 9.66
C THR A 23 -2.91 -12.99 10.97
N GLY A 24 -3.93 -13.10 11.81
CA GLY A 24 -3.79 -13.71 13.14
C GLY A 24 -2.90 -12.92 14.10
N GLY A 25 -2.86 -11.59 13.94
CA GLY A 25 -2.10 -10.70 14.81
C GLY A 25 -0.65 -10.44 14.37
N LYS A 26 -0.23 -10.97 13.23
CA LYS A 26 1.14 -10.74 12.72
C LYS A 26 1.21 -9.44 11.95
N LEU A 27 2.14 -8.57 12.30
CA LEU A 27 2.44 -7.36 11.56
C LEU A 27 3.36 -7.64 10.37
N ALA A 28 3.33 -6.77 9.38
CA ALA A 28 4.11 -6.94 8.17
C ALA A 28 5.60 -6.64 8.39
N ASP A 29 6.46 -7.44 7.81
CA ASP A 29 7.90 -7.18 7.74
C ASP A 29 8.23 -6.06 6.76
N PHE A 30 7.48 -6.02 5.66
CA PHE A 30 7.64 -5.05 4.58
C PHE A 30 6.26 -4.64 4.05
N THR A 31 6.02 -3.35 3.98
CA THR A 31 4.77 -2.78 3.48
C THR A 31 5.04 -1.91 2.25
N VAL A 32 4.23 -2.07 1.23
CA VAL A 32 4.29 -1.22 0.04
C VAL A 32 2.96 -0.46 -0.08
N ASN A 33 3.03 0.85 -0.02
CA ASN A 33 1.88 1.72 -0.22
C ASN A 33 1.88 2.25 -1.66
N THR A 34 0.97 1.72 -2.47
CA THR A 34 0.79 2.13 -3.87
C THR A 34 -0.51 2.91 -4.10
N VAL A 35 -1.21 3.23 -3.02
CA VAL A 35 -2.52 3.88 -3.09
C VAL A 35 -2.37 5.36 -3.40
N ASN A 36 -2.91 5.81 -4.51
CA ASN A 36 -2.87 7.23 -4.93
C ASN A 36 -4.02 8.03 -4.28
N VAL A 37 -4.11 7.93 -2.97
CA VAL A 37 -5.08 8.63 -2.13
C VAL A 37 -4.33 9.23 -0.94
N PRO A 38 -4.56 10.50 -0.58
CA PRO A 38 -3.90 11.11 0.57
C PRO A 38 -4.35 10.49 1.90
N ASN A 39 -3.54 10.69 2.93
CA ASN A 39 -3.83 10.27 4.32
C ASN A 39 -3.87 8.75 4.52
N THR A 40 -3.02 8.01 3.82
CA THR A 40 -2.87 6.55 4.00
C THR A 40 -1.57 6.16 4.71
N GLU A 41 -0.74 7.13 5.09
CA GLU A 41 0.57 6.92 5.69
C GLU A 41 0.45 6.18 7.03
N LEU A 42 -0.45 6.61 7.90
CA LEU A 42 -0.60 6.02 9.22
C LEU A 42 -1.12 4.57 9.13
N SER A 43 -2.00 4.27 8.19
CA SER A 43 -2.45 2.90 7.95
C SER A 43 -1.28 1.97 7.61
N ALA A 44 -0.38 2.42 6.72
CA ALA A 44 0.82 1.66 6.37
C ALA A 44 1.75 1.47 7.57
N ILE A 45 1.91 2.49 8.40
CA ILE A 45 2.76 2.45 9.58
C ILE A 45 2.21 1.47 10.63
N LEU A 46 0.92 1.51 10.88
CA LEU A 46 0.29 0.65 11.89
C LEU A 46 0.40 -0.84 11.55
N VAL A 47 0.25 -1.21 10.29
CA VAL A 47 0.33 -2.61 9.87
C VAL A 47 1.76 -3.14 9.77
N THR A 48 2.76 -2.26 9.80
CA THR A 48 4.17 -2.64 9.73
C THR A 48 4.72 -2.88 11.14
N LYS A 49 5.48 -3.95 11.32
CA LYS A 49 6.10 -4.24 12.62
C LYS A 49 7.17 -3.20 12.97
N ASP A 50 7.47 -3.09 14.25
CA ASP A 50 8.65 -2.35 14.71
C ASP A 50 9.92 -2.93 14.05
N SER A 51 10.82 -2.06 13.61
CA SER A 51 11.99 -2.41 12.80
C SER A 51 11.68 -2.94 11.40
N GLY A 52 10.43 -2.87 10.95
CA GLY A 52 10.02 -3.20 9.59
C GLY A 52 10.38 -2.11 8.58
N LYS A 53 10.00 -2.33 7.33
CA LYS A 53 10.27 -1.39 6.23
C LYS A 53 8.97 -1.00 5.54
N ILE A 54 8.87 0.25 5.14
CA ILE A 54 7.74 0.76 4.36
C ILE A 54 8.27 1.44 3.11
N TYR A 55 7.72 1.07 1.98
CA TYR A 55 7.96 1.74 0.72
C TYR A 55 6.72 2.53 0.30
N PHE A 56 6.83 3.85 0.34
CA PHE A 56 5.79 4.74 -0.16
C PHE A 56 6.06 5.04 -1.63
N PHE A 57 5.32 4.40 -2.48
CA PHE A 57 5.44 4.55 -3.94
C PHE A 57 4.51 5.63 -4.50
N SER A 58 3.43 5.95 -3.80
CA SER A 58 2.42 6.89 -4.26
C SER A 58 2.91 8.35 -4.20
N MET A 59 2.58 9.13 -5.22
CA MET A 59 2.81 10.58 -5.23
C MET A 59 1.93 11.33 -4.22
N SER A 60 0.89 10.70 -3.68
CA SER A 60 0.04 11.27 -2.64
C SER A 60 0.65 11.17 -1.24
N THR A 61 1.83 10.58 -1.11
CA THR A 61 2.52 10.46 0.19
C THR A 61 3.01 11.81 0.68
N ASP A 62 2.74 12.11 1.94
CA ASP A 62 3.21 13.31 2.65
C ASP A 62 4.32 12.90 3.63
N PHE A 63 5.52 13.44 3.44
CA PHE A 63 6.69 13.14 4.28
C PHE A 63 6.48 13.50 5.74
N VAL A 64 5.85 14.63 6.00
CA VAL A 64 5.62 15.13 7.36
C VAL A 64 4.64 14.20 8.07
N LYS A 65 3.55 13.82 7.41
CA LYS A 65 2.58 12.88 7.96
C LYS A 65 3.18 11.51 8.23
N ALA A 66 4.01 11.01 7.34
CA ALA A 66 4.69 9.74 7.53
C ALA A 66 5.63 9.79 8.74
N SER A 67 6.46 10.81 8.84
CA SER A 67 7.42 10.98 9.95
C SER A 67 6.72 11.18 11.29
N LEU A 68 5.75 12.08 11.36
CA LEU A 68 5.00 12.34 12.59
C LEU A 68 4.12 11.15 12.97
N GLY A 69 3.59 10.42 12.01
CA GLY A 69 2.83 9.20 12.27
C GLY A 69 3.67 8.13 12.94
N ALA A 70 4.87 7.85 12.44
CA ALA A 70 5.79 6.88 13.05
C ALA A 70 6.22 7.30 14.44
N GLU A 71 6.58 8.58 14.63
CA GLU A 71 6.94 9.12 15.93
C GLU A 71 5.78 9.06 16.92
N GLY A 72 4.58 9.42 16.48
CA GLY A 72 3.39 9.43 17.32
C GLY A 72 3.01 8.06 17.86
N VAL A 73 3.23 6.99 17.10
CA VAL A 73 3.01 5.60 17.54
C VAL A 73 4.27 4.93 18.08
N LYS A 74 5.38 5.66 18.17
CA LYS A 74 6.67 5.19 18.68
C LYS A 74 7.19 3.94 17.97
N LYS A 75 7.03 3.89 16.65
CA LYS A 75 7.57 2.81 15.82
C LYS A 75 8.88 3.21 15.14
N HIS A 76 9.85 2.33 15.22
CA HIS A 76 11.09 2.41 14.44
C HIS A 76 10.89 1.66 13.13
N VAL A 77 10.59 2.38 12.06
CA VAL A 77 10.44 1.81 10.72
C VAL A 77 11.37 2.52 9.75
N SER A 78 11.95 1.77 8.82
CA SER A 78 12.69 2.35 7.70
C SER A 78 11.71 2.71 6.60
N MET A 79 11.76 3.95 6.14
CA MET A 79 10.87 4.44 5.08
C MET A 79 11.65 4.74 3.83
N LEU A 80 11.18 4.21 2.71
CA LEU A 80 11.67 4.52 1.36
C LEU A 80 10.54 5.25 0.65
N ILE A 81 10.84 6.39 0.06
CA ILE A 81 9.87 7.19 -0.67
C ILE A 81 10.40 7.43 -2.07
N GLY A 82 9.64 7.03 -3.06
CA GLY A 82 10.00 7.19 -4.45
C GLY A 82 8.95 6.61 -5.38
N ASN A 83 8.98 7.06 -6.62
CA ASN A 83 8.04 6.64 -7.65
C ASN A 83 8.74 6.39 -8.98
N GLY A 84 9.98 5.95 -8.92
CA GLY A 84 10.75 5.60 -10.12
C GLY A 84 10.22 4.34 -10.81
N TYR A 85 10.59 4.19 -12.07
CA TYR A 85 10.20 3.04 -12.88
C TYR A 85 11.36 2.05 -13.02
N TYR A 86 11.00 0.78 -13.02
CA TYR A 86 11.94 -0.29 -13.33
C TYR A 86 11.89 -0.58 -14.85
N PRO A 87 13.02 -0.83 -15.53
CA PRO A 87 13.01 -1.23 -16.93
C PRO A 87 12.13 -2.46 -17.16
N GLY A 88 11.26 -2.40 -18.17
CA GLY A 88 10.33 -3.49 -18.47
C GLY A 88 8.98 -3.40 -17.75
N HIS A 89 8.75 -2.37 -16.94
CA HIS A 89 7.50 -2.21 -16.20
C HIS A 89 6.27 -2.13 -17.10
N ALA A 90 6.38 -1.47 -18.25
CA ALA A 90 5.27 -1.32 -19.20
C ALA A 90 4.86 -2.65 -19.80
N GLU A 91 5.83 -3.46 -20.21
CA GLU A 91 5.59 -4.79 -20.77
C GLU A 91 4.91 -5.71 -19.75
N ILE A 92 5.38 -5.73 -18.50
CA ILE A 92 4.76 -6.50 -17.42
C ILE A 92 3.32 -6.06 -17.19
N THR A 93 3.07 -4.76 -17.15
CA THR A 93 1.72 -4.21 -16.96
C THR A 93 0.79 -4.63 -18.09
N PHE A 94 1.21 -4.48 -19.33
CA PHE A 94 0.41 -4.87 -20.49
C PHE A 94 0.17 -6.37 -20.53
N ASP A 95 1.16 -7.19 -20.19
CA ASP A 95 0.99 -8.64 -20.13
C ASP A 95 -0.03 -9.07 -19.07
N ILE A 96 -0.03 -8.44 -17.90
CA ILE A 96 -1.04 -8.67 -16.86
C ILE A 96 -2.44 -8.35 -17.40
N ILE A 97 -2.61 -7.22 -18.06
CA ILE A 97 -3.90 -6.80 -18.63
C ILE A 97 -4.35 -7.76 -19.75
N ARG A 98 -3.43 -8.14 -20.64
CA ARG A 98 -3.73 -9.05 -21.75
C ARG A 98 -4.13 -10.44 -21.27
N ASN A 99 -3.42 -10.96 -20.27
CA ASN A 99 -3.58 -12.33 -19.78
C ASN A 99 -4.60 -12.50 -18.66
N ASN A 100 -5.16 -11.39 -18.15
CA ASN A 100 -6.16 -11.42 -17.09
C ASN A 100 -7.44 -10.72 -17.55
N ARG A 101 -8.45 -11.54 -17.89
CA ARG A 101 -9.72 -11.05 -18.39
C ARG A 101 -10.43 -10.11 -17.41
N LYS A 102 -10.46 -10.45 -16.13
CA LYS A 102 -11.14 -9.63 -15.11
C LYS A 102 -10.49 -8.26 -14.97
N VAL A 103 -9.16 -8.21 -14.94
CA VAL A 103 -8.41 -6.96 -14.87
C VAL A 103 -8.69 -6.12 -16.11
N ARG A 104 -8.65 -6.73 -17.30
CA ARG A 104 -8.95 -6.02 -18.54
C ARG A 104 -10.37 -5.45 -18.57
N GLU A 105 -11.36 -6.24 -18.20
CA GLU A 105 -12.77 -5.80 -18.14
C GLU A 105 -12.95 -4.63 -17.18
N TYR A 106 -12.29 -4.65 -16.03
CA TYR A 106 -12.29 -3.55 -15.08
C TYR A 106 -11.74 -2.25 -15.70
N PHE A 107 -10.59 -2.32 -16.34
CA PHE A 107 -9.97 -1.14 -16.96
C PHE A 107 -10.79 -0.61 -18.14
N VAL A 108 -11.32 -1.49 -18.98
CA VAL A 108 -12.20 -1.11 -20.10
C VAL A 108 -13.45 -0.40 -19.57
N GLY A 109 -14.11 -0.97 -18.58
CA GLY A 109 -15.31 -0.38 -18.00
C GLY A 109 -15.08 0.99 -17.34
N ARG A 110 -13.89 1.20 -16.77
CA ARG A 110 -13.56 2.44 -16.06
C ARG A 110 -13.03 3.55 -16.98
N TYR A 111 -12.21 3.22 -17.96
CA TYR A 111 -11.47 4.20 -18.76
C TYR A 111 -11.84 4.26 -20.24
N CYS A 112 -12.43 3.21 -20.79
CA CYS A 112 -12.84 3.16 -22.21
C CYS A 112 -14.35 3.37 -22.32
N LYS A 113 -14.78 4.56 -22.04
CA LYS A 113 -16.22 4.92 -22.13
C LYS A 113 -16.59 5.54 -23.46
#